data_5cf383627c391be3e7c3ea6bea08744e
#
_entry.id   5cf383627c391be3e7c3ea6bea08744e
#
_cell.length_a   1.000
_cell.length_b   1.000
_cell.length_c   1.000
_cell.angle_alpha   90.00
_cell.angle_beta   90.00
_cell.angle_gamma   90.00
#
_symmetry.space_group_name_H-M   'P 1'
#
loop_
_entity.id
_entity.type
_entity.pdbx_description
1 polymer ?
#
loop_
_entity_poly.entity_id
_entity_poly.type
_entity_poly.pdbx_seq_one_letter_code
_entity_poly.pdbx_strand_id
1 'polypeptide(L)'
;MINNKIGGRNMVGRAVNRLAGRLTAVALTAAMAVSMLAGCAAGGKNTETAAKKEYKPSAMEQMNAKNDPNVIQDNYRTCYEVFVYSFFDSDGDGIGDLKGLTEKLDYIEGLGCNEIWMMPIMPSPSYHKYDITDYMNIDKQYGTLDDFDALITECHKRNINVIIDFVINHTSNEHPWFKAAADYIKSLPDGAEPDSSECPYVDYYNFSKTNTGGYNQLPGTNWYYESQFVDSMPDLNLQSEAVRGEIDKVTSFWLDRGVDGFRLDAVIYYNNNNQTETIDDLTWLVNNVKSKKADAYMVGEGWTTYREYAKYYKSGIDSMFNFDFSQQDGYIGKVLNGAANHGASTYGNALVDVENEIKKYTDSYIDAPFYTNHDMGRSAGYYNGDNAEEKTKMAQAMNLLMPGNAFLYYGEEIGMRGTANDETKRLAMRWSGDSKAKGMCVGPQNAEETEQTYDTLDKQMEDPYSIYNFVKQTILIRNAFPEIARGTNTFEKDLSNDNVCIFTRAVSYTHLRAHETLMNLV
;
A
#
# COMPACT_ATOMS: atom_id res chain seq x y z
N MET A 1 56.73 23.65 -1.24
CA MET A 1 56.88 24.71 -2.26
C MET A 1 55.53 24.82 -2.92
N ILE A 2 54.72 25.80 -2.48
CA ILE A 2 54.37 27.03 -3.19
C ILE A 2 53.58 26.68 -4.49
N ASN A 3 52.31 26.99 -4.66
CA ASN A 3 51.66 28.29 -4.59
C ASN A 3 50.13 28.24 -4.60
N ASN A 4 49.54 29.13 -3.82
CA ASN A 4 48.19 29.68 -3.88
C ASN A 4 47.80 30.29 -5.23
N LYS A 5 46.49 30.26 -5.57
CA LYS A 5 45.70 31.43 -6.06
C LYS A 5 44.21 31.03 -6.05
N ILE A 6 43.45 31.47 -5.10
CA ILE A 6 42.43 32.54 -5.07
C ILE A 6 41.72 32.77 -6.42
N GLY A 7 40.43 32.54 -6.44
CA GLY A 7 39.48 32.95 -7.47
C GLY A 7 38.05 32.95 -6.95
N GLY A 8 37.73 33.92 -6.06
CA GLY A 8 36.32 34.21 -5.76
C GLY A 8 35.69 34.97 -6.93
N ARG A 9 34.52 34.50 -7.33
CA ARG A 9 33.44 35.21 -8.07
C ARG A 9 32.38 34.18 -8.41
N ASN A 10 31.24 34.27 -7.72
CA ASN A 10 29.90 33.98 -8.27
C ASN A 10 28.87 33.73 -7.17
N MET A 11 28.82 34.59 -6.14
CA MET A 11 27.68 34.59 -5.21
C MET A 11 26.64 35.68 -5.49
N VAL A 12 26.83 36.52 -6.48
CA VAL A 12 25.90 37.61 -6.82
C VAL A 12 24.92 37.21 -7.94
N GLY A 13 25.24 36.19 -8.75
CA GLY A 13 24.39 35.75 -9.88
C GLY A 13 23.18 34.91 -9.49
N ARG A 14 23.24 34.18 -8.37
CA ARG A 14 22.15 33.29 -7.97
C ARG A 14 20.99 34.00 -7.25
N ALA A 15 21.20 35.10 -6.60
CA ALA A 15 20.15 35.89 -5.95
C ALA A 15 19.27 36.66 -6.95
N VAL A 16 19.83 37.08 -8.09
CA VAL A 16 19.10 37.86 -9.10
C VAL A 16 18.14 36.98 -9.92
N ASN A 17 18.48 35.73 -10.19
CA ASN A 17 17.62 34.84 -10.96
C ASN A 17 16.40 34.32 -10.15
N ARG A 18 16.51 34.20 -8.82
CA ARG A 18 15.34 33.85 -7.97
C ARG A 18 14.34 35.00 -7.83
N LEU A 19 14.78 36.26 -7.89
CA LEU A 19 13.88 37.41 -7.89
C LEU A 19 13.19 37.58 -9.26
N ALA A 20 13.88 37.31 -10.37
CA ALA A 20 13.29 37.42 -11.70
C ALA A 20 12.20 36.38 -11.97
N GLY A 21 12.35 35.13 -11.47
CA GLY A 21 11.31 34.08 -11.59
C GLY A 21 10.08 34.37 -10.76
N ARG A 22 10.22 35.03 -9.60
CA ARG A 22 9.05 35.42 -8.76
C ARG A 22 8.28 36.62 -9.31
N LEU A 23 8.96 37.54 -9.96
CA LEU A 23 8.34 38.69 -10.60
C LEU A 23 7.57 38.33 -11.90
N THR A 24 8.02 37.32 -12.63
CA THR A 24 7.28 36.83 -13.82
C THR A 24 6.01 36.07 -13.47
N ALA A 25 5.98 35.28 -12.38
CA ALA A 25 4.77 34.60 -11.91
C ALA A 25 3.71 35.59 -11.39
N VAL A 26 4.09 36.66 -10.69
CA VAL A 26 3.19 37.71 -10.22
C VAL A 26 2.68 38.57 -11.38
N ALA A 27 3.49 38.79 -12.44
CA ALA A 27 3.05 39.54 -13.61
C ALA A 27 2.05 38.78 -14.50
N LEU A 28 2.15 37.44 -14.57
CA LEU A 28 1.16 36.64 -15.32
C LEU A 28 -0.21 36.56 -14.60
N THR A 29 -0.22 36.49 -13.28
CA THR A 29 -1.47 36.51 -12.51
C THR A 29 -2.17 37.89 -12.55
N ALA A 30 -1.42 38.99 -12.58
CA ALA A 30 -1.98 40.33 -12.74
C ALA A 30 -2.48 40.59 -14.17
N ALA A 31 -1.85 40.03 -15.19
CA ALA A 31 -2.27 40.17 -16.59
C ALA A 31 -3.58 39.41 -16.88
N MET A 32 -3.85 38.28 -16.21
CA MET A 32 -5.14 37.59 -16.33
C MET A 32 -6.29 38.29 -15.59
N ALA A 33 -6.01 39.00 -14.51
CA ALA A 33 -7.03 39.77 -13.78
C ALA A 33 -7.40 41.07 -14.51
N VAL A 34 -6.52 41.69 -15.29
CA VAL A 34 -6.79 42.90 -16.04
C VAL A 34 -7.53 42.64 -17.35
N SER A 35 -7.40 41.48 -17.96
CA SER A 35 -8.16 41.13 -19.17
C SER A 35 -9.64 40.81 -18.93
N MET A 36 -10.08 40.65 -17.69
CA MET A 36 -11.50 40.49 -17.33
C MET A 36 -12.24 41.83 -17.05
N LEU A 37 -11.52 42.94 -16.94
CA LEU A 37 -12.10 44.25 -16.64
C LEU A 37 -12.20 45.20 -17.85
N ALA A 38 -11.72 44.82 -19.03
CA ALA A 38 -11.74 45.67 -20.23
C ALA A 38 -12.92 45.40 -21.20
N GLY A 39 -13.92 44.64 -20.79
CA GLY A 39 -15.08 44.24 -21.62
C GLY A 39 -16.35 45.06 -21.47
N CYS A 40 -16.38 46.17 -20.71
CA CYS A 40 -17.58 46.96 -20.51
C CYS A 40 -17.38 48.44 -20.86
N ALA A 41 -17.31 48.78 -22.15
CA ALA A 41 -17.70 50.09 -22.65
C ALA A 41 -17.66 50.15 -24.19
N ALA A 42 -18.76 49.78 -24.85
CA ALA A 42 -19.23 50.40 -26.09
C ALA A 42 -20.64 49.87 -26.40
N GLY A 43 -21.60 50.77 -26.44
CA GLY A 43 -23.00 50.45 -26.54
C GLY A 43 -23.45 50.07 -27.95
N GLY A 44 -24.52 49.28 -28.00
CA GLY A 44 -25.25 48.91 -29.20
C GLY A 44 -26.39 47.95 -28.79
N LYS A 45 -27.62 48.46 -28.81
CA LYS A 45 -28.85 47.70 -28.53
C LYS A 45 -28.99 46.54 -29.48
N ASN A 46 -28.98 45.31 -28.99
CA ASN A 46 -29.79 44.20 -29.50
C ASN A 46 -30.12 43.29 -28.33
N THR A 47 -31.39 43.22 -28.01
CA THR A 47 -31.96 42.33 -26.99
C THR A 47 -32.06 40.92 -27.56
N GLU A 48 -30.99 40.16 -27.47
CA GLU A 48 -31.07 38.72 -27.39
C GLU A 48 -30.71 38.32 -25.96
N THR A 49 -31.67 37.73 -25.29
CA THR A 49 -31.48 37.12 -23.98
C THR A 49 -30.48 35.98 -24.12
N ALA A 50 -29.18 36.30 -23.97
CA ALA A 50 -28.15 35.30 -23.81
C ALA A 50 -28.51 34.51 -22.54
N ALA A 51 -28.87 33.25 -22.72
CA ALA A 51 -29.00 32.29 -21.64
C ALA A 51 -27.75 32.41 -20.77
N LYS A 52 -27.91 32.71 -19.48
CA LYS A 52 -26.82 32.69 -18.51
C LYS A 52 -26.21 31.30 -18.59
N LYS A 53 -24.98 31.19 -19.09
CA LYS A 53 -24.22 29.95 -18.99
C LYS A 53 -24.19 29.57 -17.52
N GLU A 54 -24.80 28.44 -17.19
CA GLU A 54 -24.82 27.91 -15.83
C GLU A 54 -23.38 27.71 -15.37
N TYR A 55 -23.01 28.30 -14.25
CA TYR A 55 -21.69 28.16 -13.68
C TYR A 55 -21.49 26.70 -13.28
N LYS A 56 -20.52 26.02 -13.87
CA LYS A 56 -20.11 24.67 -13.48
C LYS A 56 -18.79 24.80 -12.71
N PRO A 57 -18.75 24.39 -11.44
CA PRO A 57 -17.51 24.40 -10.67
C PRO A 57 -16.42 23.63 -11.40
N SER A 58 -15.20 24.12 -11.35
CA SER A 58 -14.03 23.38 -11.84
C SER A 58 -13.83 22.08 -11.05
N ALA A 59 -13.10 21.11 -11.59
CA ALA A 59 -12.74 19.90 -10.86
C ALA A 59 -12.08 20.23 -9.50
N MET A 60 -11.22 21.26 -9.46
CA MET A 60 -10.59 21.74 -8.23
C MET A 60 -11.61 22.28 -7.22
N GLU A 61 -12.60 23.03 -7.66
CA GLU A 61 -13.66 23.55 -6.79
C GLU A 61 -14.57 22.43 -6.28
N GLN A 62 -14.85 21.42 -7.12
CA GLN A 62 -15.59 20.22 -6.71
C GLN A 62 -14.83 19.41 -5.66
N MET A 63 -13.50 19.30 -5.80
CA MET A 63 -12.64 18.61 -4.84
C MET A 63 -12.50 19.37 -3.53
N ASN A 64 -12.49 20.70 -3.54
CA ASN A 64 -12.45 21.54 -2.36
C ASN A 64 -13.81 21.70 -1.69
N ALA A 65 -14.91 21.46 -2.41
CA ALA A 65 -16.22 21.36 -1.79
C ALA A 65 -16.21 20.10 -0.92
N LYS A 66 -16.48 20.23 0.37
CA LYS A 66 -16.72 19.10 1.30
C LYS A 66 -18.03 18.40 0.91
N ASN A 67 -18.03 17.72 -0.19
CA ASN A 67 -19.09 16.80 -0.53
C ASN A 67 -18.66 15.44 -0.02
N ASP A 68 -19.57 14.71 0.58
CA ASP A 68 -19.37 13.32 0.92
C ASP A 68 -18.72 12.62 -0.28
N PRO A 69 -17.60 11.91 -0.09
CA PRO A 69 -17.02 11.15 -1.18
C PRO A 69 -18.13 10.27 -1.76
N ASN A 70 -18.24 10.19 -3.09
CA ASN A 70 -19.17 9.28 -3.73
C ASN A 70 -18.80 7.85 -3.31
N VAL A 71 -19.35 7.38 -2.20
CA VAL A 71 -19.12 6.04 -1.69
C VAL A 71 -19.90 5.09 -2.58
N ILE A 72 -19.21 4.52 -3.54
CA ILE A 72 -19.73 3.41 -4.34
C ILE A 72 -19.57 2.16 -3.48
N GLN A 73 -20.67 1.43 -3.27
CA GLN A 73 -20.67 0.19 -2.51
C GLN A 73 -20.15 -0.96 -3.39
N ASP A 74 -18.83 -1.02 -3.51
CA ASP A 74 -18.08 -2.08 -4.19
C ASP A 74 -16.74 -2.27 -3.45
N ASN A 75 -15.84 -3.10 -3.96
CA ASN A 75 -14.54 -3.37 -3.33
C ASN A 75 -13.40 -2.46 -3.79
N TYR A 76 -13.72 -1.37 -4.54
CA TYR A 76 -12.69 -0.40 -4.90
C TYR A 76 -12.43 0.57 -3.76
N ARG A 77 -11.17 0.67 -3.35
CA ARG A 77 -10.71 1.47 -2.20
C ARG A 77 -9.44 2.25 -2.53
N THR A 78 -9.12 3.21 -1.67
CA THR A 78 -7.78 3.78 -1.53
C THR A 78 -7.27 3.35 -0.16
N CYS A 79 -6.27 2.50 -0.14
CA CYS A 79 -5.83 1.79 1.05
C CYS A 79 -4.64 2.49 1.72
N TYR A 80 -4.65 2.55 3.05
CA TYR A 80 -3.55 3.05 3.86
C TYR A 80 -2.93 1.89 4.64
N GLU A 81 -1.69 1.55 4.31
CA GLU A 81 -0.93 0.50 5.00
C GLU A 81 -0.31 1.03 6.28
N VAL A 82 -0.57 0.37 7.41
CA VAL A 82 -0.12 0.79 8.74
C VAL A 82 0.69 -0.30 9.41
N PHE A 83 1.90 0.07 9.86
CA PHE A 83 2.63 -0.68 10.86
C PHE A 83 2.30 -0.12 12.23
N VAL A 84 1.42 -0.79 12.97
CA VAL A 84 0.88 -0.31 14.26
C VAL A 84 2.00 0.06 15.23
N TYR A 85 3.05 -0.77 15.34
CA TYR A 85 4.23 -0.57 16.20
C TYR A 85 4.84 0.84 16.13
N SER A 86 4.86 1.41 14.92
CA SER A 86 5.55 2.66 14.62
C SER A 86 4.60 3.83 14.32
N PHE A 87 3.28 3.65 14.48
CA PHE A 87 2.32 4.63 14.00
C PHE A 87 1.95 5.68 15.04
N PHE A 88 1.28 5.32 16.14
CA PHE A 88 0.90 6.27 17.18
C PHE A 88 0.78 5.58 18.55
N ASP A 89 1.52 6.06 19.52
CA ASP A 89 1.60 5.56 20.90
C ASP A 89 0.54 6.28 21.76
N SER A 90 -0.47 5.56 22.24
CA SER A 90 -1.54 6.16 23.05
C SER A 90 -1.25 6.17 24.54
N ASP A 91 -0.41 5.27 25.03
CA ASP A 91 -0.16 5.03 26.45
C ASP A 91 1.22 5.47 26.95
N GLY A 92 2.14 5.82 26.05
CA GLY A 92 3.43 6.44 26.34
C GLY A 92 4.56 5.43 26.59
N ASP A 93 4.43 4.20 26.14
CA ASP A 93 5.47 3.16 26.26
C ASP A 93 6.52 3.21 25.12
N GLY A 94 6.26 4.00 24.09
CA GLY A 94 7.12 4.18 22.91
C GLY A 94 6.75 3.30 21.73
N ILE A 95 5.75 2.45 21.86
CA ILE A 95 5.24 1.53 20.83
C ILE A 95 3.83 1.99 20.43
N GLY A 96 3.55 2.01 19.14
CA GLY A 96 2.21 2.29 18.65
C GLY A 96 1.23 1.16 18.98
N ASP A 97 -0.03 1.51 19.16
CA ASP A 97 -1.07 0.58 19.59
C ASP A 97 -2.42 0.82 18.90
N LEU A 98 -3.40 -0.07 19.09
CA LEU A 98 -4.71 0.00 18.44
C LEU A 98 -5.54 1.20 18.88
N LYS A 99 -5.38 1.67 20.12
CA LYS A 99 -6.03 2.91 20.58
C LYS A 99 -5.42 4.11 19.89
N GLY A 100 -4.10 4.12 19.73
CA GLY A 100 -3.37 5.14 18.99
C GLY A 100 -3.80 5.19 17.52
N LEU A 101 -3.94 4.05 16.86
CA LEU A 101 -4.50 3.98 15.52
C LEU A 101 -5.93 4.54 15.49
N THR A 102 -6.77 4.19 16.49
CA THR A 102 -8.14 4.73 16.62
C THR A 102 -8.14 6.25 16.75
N GLU A 103 -7.23 6.84 17.54
CA GLU A 103 -7.08 8.30 17.66
C GLU A 103 -6.68 8.98 16.35
N LYS A 104 -6.14 8.25 15.38
CA LYS A 104 -5.68 8.76 14.08
C LYS A 104 -6.64 8.48 12.91
N LEU A 105 -7.80 7.92 13.14
CA LEU A 105 -8.77 7.67 12.08
C LEU A 105 -9.24 8.93 11.37
N ASP A 106 -9.42 10.04 12.08
CA ASP A 106 -9.77 11.33 11.48
C ASP A 106 -8.67 11.86 10.53
N TYR A 107 -7.40 11.53 10.82
CA TYR A 107 -6.30 11.82 9.92
C TYR A 107 -6.37 10.98 8.64
N ILE A 108 -6.59 9.67 8.75
CA ILE A 108 -6.66 8.74 7.62
C ILE A 108 -7.87 9.07 6.73
N GLU A 109 -9.03 9.32 7.35
CA GLU A 109 -10.23 9.80 6.66
C GLU A 109 -9.97 11.14 5.96
N GLY A 110 -9.36 12.10 6.68
CA GLY A 110 -9.02 13.42 6.15
C GLY A 110 -7.98 13.40 5.03
N LEU A 111 -7.15 12.37 4.93
CA LEU A 111 -6.27 12.11 3.79
C LEU A 111 -7.05 11.62 2.58
N GLY A 112 -8.21 10.99 2.80
CA GLY A 112 -9.11 10.46 1.77
C GLY A 112 -9.00 8.95 1.59
N CYS A 113 -8.25 8.24 2.45
CA CYS A 113 -8.20 6.79 2.45
C CYS A 113 -9.46 6.20 3.08
N ASN A 114 -9.99 5.14 2.49
CA ASN A 114 -11.22 4.48 2.92
C ASN A 114 -11.07 2.96 3.14
N GLU A 115 -9.81 2.51 3.21
CA GLU A 115 -9.43 1.19 3.68
C GLU A 115 -8.11 1.29 4.46
N ILE A 116 -7.98 0.50 5.51
CA ILE A 116 -6.74 0.33 6.27
C ILE A 116 -6.28 -1.12 6.11
N TRP A 117 -5.04 -1.31 5.68
CA TRP A 117 -4.33 -2.57 5.84
C TRP A 117 -3.43 -2.47 7.07
N MET A 118 -3.73 -3.27 8.08
CA MET A 118 -2.85 -3.44 9.23
C MET A 118 -1.87 -4.59 8.96
N MET A 119 -0.56 -4.28 9.02
CA MET A 119 0.47 -5.32 9.12
C MET A 119 0.17 -6.23 10.32
N PRO A 120 0.84 -7.41 10.48
CA PRO A 120 0.42 -8.40 11.47
C PRO A 120 0.26 -7.82 12.87
N ILE A 121 -0.86 -8.16 13.52
CA ILE A 121 -1.25 -7.66 14.84
C ILE A 121 -1.34 -8.76 15.89
N MET A 122 -1.11 -10.00 15.49
CA MET A 122 -1.20 -11.19 16.34
C MET A 122 0.05 -11.33 17.22
N PRO A 123 -0.03 -12.09 18.33
CA PRO A 123 1.12 -12.40 19.18
C PRO A 123 2.28 -13.02 18.40
N SER A 124 3.47 -12.46 18.62
CA SER A 124 4.70 -12.84 17.92
C SER A 124 5.92 -12.49 18.77
N PRO A 125 7.01 -13.27 18.71
CA PRO A 125 8.26 -12.92 19.39
C PRO A 125 9.03 -11.79 18.74
N SER A 126 8.78 -11.49 17.45
CA SER A 126 9.48 -10.42 16.71
C SER A 126 8.72 -9.09 16.75
N TYR A 127 9.46 -7.99 16.47
CA TYR A 127 8.86 -6.66 16.36
C TYR A 127 7.97 -6.53 15.12
N HIS A 128 8.29 -7.24 14.04
CA HIS A 128 7.56 -7.18 12.76
C HIS A 128 6.29 -8.04 12.74
N LYS A 129 6.14 -8.99 13.67
CA LYS A 129 4.96 -9.81 13.91
C LYS A 129 4.62 -10.83 12.79
N TYR A 130 5.50 -11.07 11.81
CA TYR A 130 5.24 -12.07 10.77
C TYR A 130 5.42 -13.52 11.26
N ASP A 131 6.11 -13.77 12.36
CA ASP A 131 6.25 -15.09 12.99
C ASP A 131 5.20 -15.28 14.11
N ILE A 132 3.98 -15.60 13.70
CA ILE A 132 2.80 -15.68 14.57
C ILE A 132 2.87 -16.87 15.52
N THR A 133 2.46 -16.66 16.78
CA THR A 133 2.34 -17.69 17.83
C THR A 133 0.90 -17.98 18.26
N ASP A 134 -0.06 -17.10 17.94
CA ASP A 134 -1.50 -17.25 18.21
C ASP A 134 -2.29 -16.45 17.19
N TYR A 135 -3.05 -17.12 16.33
CA TYR A 135 -3.80 -16.48 15.24
C TYR A 135 -5.10 -15.80 15.67
N MET A 136 -5.59 -16.05 16.88
CA MET A 136 -6.91 -15.57 17.32
C MET A 136 -6.80 -14.60 18.52
N ASN A 137 -5.70 -13.86 18.59
CA ASN A 137 -5.47 -12.88 19.66
C ASN A 137 -4.76 -11.63 19.11
N ILE A 138 -4.70 -10.57 19.92
CA ILE A 138 -3.92 -9.37 19.66
C ILE A 138 -2.62 -9.44 20.47
N ASP A 139 -1.51 -9.03 19.86
CA ASP A 139 -0.25 -8.87 20.59
C ASP A 139 -0.43 -7.87 21.73
N LYS A 140 0.03 -8.25 22.93
CA LYS A 140 -0.11 -7.43 24.15
C LYS A 140 0.48 -6.02 24.06
N GLN A 141 1.46 -5.82 23.13
CA GLN A 141 2.02 -4.50 22.87
C GLN A 141 1.04 -3.60 22.11
N TYR A 142 0.08 -4.18 21.41
CA TYR A 142 -0.90 -3.45 20.60
C TYR A 142 -2.24 -3.27 21.29
N GLY A 143 -2.48 -3.98 22.39
CA GLY A 143 -3.71 -3.89 23.15
C GLY A 143 -4.45 -5.20 23.31
N THR A 144 -5.77 -5.16 23.21
CA THR A 144 -6.68 -6.27 23.46
C THR A 144 -7.65 -6.48 22.30
N LEU A 145 -8.39 -7.60 22.31
CA LEU A 145 -9.49 -7.82 21.37
C LEU A 145 -10.61 -6.77 21.51
N ASP A 146 -10.86 -6.26 22.71
CA ASP A 146 -11.84 -5.18 22.93
C ASP A 146 -11.37 -3.86 22.26
N ASP A 147 -10.07 -3.57 22.28
CA ASP A 147 -9.48 -2.41 21.60
C ASP A 147 -9.59 -2.57 20.07
N PHE A 148 -9.42 -3.80 19.58
CA PHE A 148 -9.61 -4.11 18.18
C PHE A 148 -11.07 -3.94 17.75
N ASP A 149 -12.03 -4.48 18.51
CA ASP A 149 -13.46 -4.36 18.21
C ASP A 149 -13.91 -2.88 18.23
N ALA A 150 -13.33 -2.07 19.13
CA ALA A 150 -13.55 -0.62 19.15
C ALA A 150 -12.99 0.06 17.89
N LEU A 151 -11.77 -0.28 17.46
CA LEU A 151 -11.17 0.23 16.24
C LEU A 151 -12.04 -0.09 15.00
N ILE A 152 -12.45 -1.36 14.84
CA ILE A 152 -13.34 -1.77 13.73
C ILE A 152 -14.63 -0.95 13.73
N THR A 153 -15.25 -0.81 14.91
CA THR A 153 -16.48 -0.01 15.06
C THR A 153 -16.28 1.44 14.61
N GLU A 154 -15.16 2.07 14.99
CA GLU A 154 -14.86 3.46 14.63
C GLU A 154 -14.46 3.61 13.15
N CYS A 155 -13.79 2.61 12.55
CA CYS A 155 -13.52 2.56 11.11
C CYS A 155 -14.83 2.51 10.32
N HIS A 156 -15.72 1.59 10.64
CA HIS A 156 -16.99 1.43 9.92
C HIS A 156 -17.91 2.65 10.03
N LYS A 157 -17.91 3.37 11.17
CA LYS A 157 -18.63 4.65 11.29
C LYS A 157 -18.16 5.72 10.29
N ARG A 158 -16.90 5.63 9.84
CA ARG A 158 -16.25 6.52 8.87
C ARG A 158 -16.26 5.98 7.45
N ASN A 159 -16.95 4.85 7.20
CA ASN A 159 -16.87 4.11 5.93
C ASN A 159 -15.42 3.71 5.55
N ILE A 160 -14.60 3.41 6.53
CA ILE A 160 -13.26 2.86 6.36
C ILE A 160 -13.34 1.36 6.56
N ASN A 161 -12.99 0.58 5.53
CA ASN A 161 -12.85 -0.87 5.62
C ASN A 161 -11.51 -1.22 6.30
N VAL A 162 -11.45 -2.41 6.88
CA VAL A 162 -10.24 -2.90 7.52
C VAL A 162 -9.89 -4.29 7.01
N ILE A 163 -8.70 -4.40 6.43
CA ILE A 163 -8.10 -5.70 6.12
C ILE A 163 -6.90 -5.92 7.05
N ILE A 164 -6.69 -7.17 7.44
CA ILE A 164 -5.55 -7.55 8.27
C ILE A 164 -4.60 -8.45 7.48
N ASP A 165 -3.34 -8.43 7.87
CA ASP A 165 -2.35 -9.35 7.32
C ASP A 165 -2.63 -10.78 7.76
N PHE A 166 -2.67 -11.72 6.82
CA PHE A 166 -2.98 -13.12 7.06
C PHE A 166 -1.81 -14.01 6.64
N VAL A 167 -0.94 -14.25 7.61
CA VAL A 167 0.32 -14.99 7.43
C VAL A 167 0.06 -16.47 7.63
N ILE A 168 -0.31 -17.18 6.55
CA ILE A 168 -0.60 -18.63 6.61
C ILE A 168 0.44 -19.49 5.88
N ASN A 169 1.44 -18.87 5.26
CA ASN A 169 2.55 -19.63 4.70
C ASN A 169 3.35 -20.35 5.80
N HIS A 170 3.55 -19.71 6.94
CA HIS A 170 4.37 -20.20 8.04
C HIS A 170 3.83 -19.74 9.41
N THR A 171 4.37 -20.34 10.46
CA THR A 171 4.19 -19.90 11.84
C THR A 171 5.54 -19.52 12.44
N SER A 172 5.54 -18.98 13.66
CA SER A 172 6.77 -18.99 14.47
C SER A 172 7.15 -20.43 14.84
N ASN A 173 8.45 -20.71 14.98
CA ASN A 173 8.92 -21.93 15.62
C ASN A 173 8.55 -21.98 17.12
N GLU A 174 8.09 -20.87 17.69
CA GLU A 174 7.51 -20.79 19.02
C GLU A 174 6.00 -21.08 19.06
N HIS A 175 5.36 -21.25 17.91
CA HIS A 175 3.95 -21.61 17.86
C HIS A 175 3.69 -22.95 18.57
N PRO A 176 2.61 -23.07 19.39
CA PRO A 176 2.31 -24.32 20.10
C PRO A 176 2.22 -25.55 19.19
N TRP A 177 1.73 -25.39 17.94
CA TRP A 177 1.66 -26.47 16.96
C TRP A 177 3.06 -26.99 16.58
N PHE A 178 3.98 -26.07 16.23
CA PHE A 178 5.33 -26.47 15.85
C PHE A 178 6.10 -27.06 17.02
N LYS A 179 6.00 -26.46 18.22
CA LYS A 179 6.63 -27.01 19.43
C LYS A 179 6.19 -28.43 19.71
N ALA A 180 4.88 -28.69 19.64
CA ALA A 180 4.35 -30.03 19.89
C ALA A 180 4.85 -31.05 18.83
N ALA A 181 4.84 -30.68 17.55
CA ALA A 181 5.37 -31.52 16.48
C ALA A 181 6.88 -31.79 16.65
N ALA A 182 7.65 -30.72 16.91
CA ALA A 182 9.09 -30.81 17.09
C ALA A 182 9.50 -31.68 18.30
N ASP A 183 8.81 -31.52 19.43
CA ASP A 183 9.08 -32.30 20.64
C ASP A 183 8.71 -33.77 20.45
N TYR A 184 7.60 -34.06 19.75
CA TYR A 184 7.22 -35.42 19.39
C TYR A 184 8.31 -36.06 18.49
N ILE A 185 8.74 -35.39 17.41
CA ILE A 185 9.78 -35.91 16.51
C ILE A 185 11.12 -36.16 17.25
N LYS A 186 11.50 -35.25 18.17
CA LYS A 186 12.69 -35.44 19.02
C LYS A 186 12.60 -36.68 19.94
N SER A 187 11.37 -37.09 20.31
CA SER A 187 11.13 -38.25 21.18
C SER A 187 11.10 -39.58 20.44
N LEU A 188 11.04 -39.56 19.10
CA LEU A 188 10.97 -40.76 18.28
C LEU A 188 12.24 -41.60 18.41
N PRO A 189 12.13 -42.95 18.50
CA PRO A 189 13.26 -43.85 18.40
C PRO A 189 13.95 -43.73 17.02
N ASP A 190 15.23 -44.06 16.98
CA ASP A 190 15.99 -44.09 15.72
C ASP A 190 15.26 -44.93 14.65
N GLY A 191 15.04 -44.34 13.48
CA GLY A 191 14.40 -44.98 12.36
C GLY A 191 12.87 -44.99 12.37
N ALA A 192 12.23 -44.52 13.46
CA ALA A 192 10.78 -44.37 13.48
C ALA A 192 10.29 -43.23 12.55
N GLU A 193 9.07 -43.37 12.05
CA GLU A 193 8.35 -42.33 11.31
C GLU A 193 7.34 -41.64 12.23
N PRO A 194 7.06 -40.34 12.01
CA PRO A 194 6.01 -39.63 12.74
C PRO A 194 4.65 -40.27 12.47
N ASP A 195 3.81 -40.31 13.50
CA ASP A 195 2.44 -40.81 13.45
C ASP A 195 1.48 -39.70 13.91
N SER A 196 0.65 -39.19 13.00
CA SER A 196 -0.32 -38.15 13.30
C SER A 196 -1.44 -38.59 14.24
N SER A 197 -1.64 -39.89 14.43
CA SER A 197 -2.56 -40.40 15.45
C SER A 197 -2.03 -40.20 16.89
N GLU A 198 -0.71 -40.12 17.06
CA GLU A 198 -0.05 -39.82 18.33
C GLU A 198 0.18 -38.31 18.54
N CYS A 199 0.55 -37.59 17.46
CA CYS A 199 0.72 -36.17 17.47
C CYS A 199 0.14 -35.55 16.19
N PRO A 200 -1.09 -35.02 16.22
CA PRO A 200 -1.72 -34.45 15.02
C PRO A 200 -0.94 -33.31 14.36
N TYR A 201 -0.12 -32.62 15.13
CA TYR A 201 0.63 -31.47 14.64
C TYR A 201 1.78 -31.81 13.70
N VAL A 202 2.19 -33.08 13.57
CA VAL A 202 3.18 -33.48 12.57
C VAL A 202 2.68 -33.31 11.14
N ASP A 203 1.36 -33.38 10.93
CA ASP A 203 0.72 -33.13 9.63
C ASP A 203 0.54 -31.63 9.32
N TYR A 204 0.81 -30.75 10.30
CA TYR A 204 0.70 -29.30 10.10
C TYR A 204 1.91 -28.72 9.38
N TYR A 205 3.04 -29.44 9.36
CA TYR A 205 4.30 -29.00 8.77
C TYR A 205 4.89 -30.11 7.89
N ASN A 206 5.74 -29.72 6.95
CA ASN A 206 6.43 -30.68 6.09
C ASN A 206 7.77 -31.10 6.71
N PHE A 207 7.83 -32.33 7.24
CA PHE A 207 9.04 -32.92 7.78
C PHE A 207 9.67 -33.90 6.80
N SER A 208 11.02 -33.96 6.79
CA SER A 208 11.79 -34.86 5.91
C SER A 208 13.06 -35.37 6.59
N LYS A 209 13.48 -36.58 6.26
CA LYS A 209 14.85 -37.10 6.60
C LYS A 209 15.90 -36.66 5.60
N THR A 210 15.53 -36.02 4.52
CA THR A 210 16.43 -35.55 3.48
C THR A 210 16.46 -34.02 3.50
N ASN A 211 17.66 -33.45 3.55
CA ASN A 211 17.84 -32.02 3.37
C ASN A 211 17.59 -31.65 1.90
N THR A 212 16.50 -30.97 1.65
CA THR A 212 16.15 -30.39 0.35
C THR A 212 16.19 -28.86 0.43
N GLY A 213 16.25 -28.16 -0.70
CA GLY A 213 16.21 -26.70 -0.71
C GLY A 213 14.96 -26.16 0.02
N GLY A 214 15.12 -25.18 0.89
CA GLY A 214 14.03 -24.61 1.71
C GLY A 214 13.76 -25.37 3.02
N TYR A 215 14.58 -26.39 3.38
CA TYR A 215 14.46 -27.15 4.62
C TYR A 215 15.60 -26.85 5.58
N ASN A 216 15.29 -26.70 6.86
CA ASN A 216 16.24 -26.51 7.95
C ASN A 216 16.23 -27.70 8.91
N GLN A 217 17.40 -28.03 9.47
CA GLN A 217 17.51 -29.16 10.38
C GLN A 217 16.81 -28.89 11.70
N LEU A 218 15.97 -29.83 12.15
CA LEU A 218 15.41 -29.80 13.50
C LEU A 218 16.54 -30.14 14.51
N PRO A 219 16.92 -29.16 15.37
CA PRO A 219 18.08 -29.33 16.24
C PRO A 219 18.03 -30.62 17.10
N GLY A 220 19.12 -31.37 17.12
CA GLY A 220 19.24 -32.61 17.89
C GLY A 220 18.63 -33.85 17.24
N THR A 221 18.23 -33.79 15.98
CA THR A 221 17.64 -34.90 15.22
C THR A 221 18.27 -35.05 13.84
N ASN A 222 17.88 -36.10 13.12
CA ASN A 222 18.18 -36.30 11.69
C ASN A 222 17.00 -35.85 10.80
N TRP A 223 16.04 -35.12 11.36
CA TRP A 223 14.90 -34.58 10.67
C TRP A 223 15.12 -33.13 10.24
N TYR A 224 14.50 -32.77 9.15
CA TYR A 224 14.42 -31.39 8.60
C TYR A 224 12.96 -31.00 8.48
N TYR A 225 12.67 -29.71 8.60
CA TYR A 225 11.35 -29.13 8.37
C TYR A 225 11.44 -28.04 7.32
N GLU A 226 10.37 -27.87 6.55
CA GLU A 226 10.29 -26.80 5.55
C GLU A 226 10.23 -25.43 6.24
N SER A 227 11.04 -24.51 5.77
CA SER A 227 11.07 -23.12 6.22
C SER A 227 11.82 -22.28 5.19
N GLN A 228 11.08 -21.78 4.22
CA GLN A 228 11.66 -21.15 3.02
C GLN A 228 12.26 -19.78 3.31
N PHE A 229 11.79 -19.07 4.35
CA PHE A 229 12.32 -17.77 4.74
C PHE A 229 13.52 -17.90 5.69
N VAL A 230 13.27 -18.34 6.90
CA VAL A 230 14.29 -18.53 7.94
C VAL A 230 13.91 -19.70 8.84
N ASP A 231 14.87 -20.26 9.56
CA ASP A 231 14.69 -21.41 10.45
C ASP A 231 13.69 -21.17 11.60
N SER A 232 13.45 -19.92 11.96
CA SER A 232 12.44 -19.55 12.97
C SER A 232 11.00 -19.48 12.42
N MET A 233 10.79 -19.66 11.10
CA MET A 233 9.50 -19.58 10.43
C MET A 233 9.19 -20.89 9.69
N PRO A 234 8.79 -21.98 10.38
CA PRO A 234 8.41 -23.24 9.74
C PRO A 234 7.16 -23.08 8.90
N ASP A 235 7.21 -23.57 7.65
CA ASP A 235 6.13 -23.49 6.68
C ASP A 235 5.00 -24.47 7.03
N LEU A 236 3.76 -23.99 6.94
CA LEU A 236 2.56 -24.79 7.14
C LEU A 236 2.27 -25.67 5.92
N ASN A 237 1.81 -26.87 6.16
CA ASN A 237 1.31 -27.77 5.12
C ASN A 237 -0.14 -27.42 4.76
N LEU A 238 -0.34 -26.54 3.78
CA LEU A 238 -1.67 -26.10 3.35
C LEU A 238 -2.48 -27.22 2.64
N GLN A 239 -1.87 -28.36 2.33
CA GLN A 239 -2.58 -29.56 1.84
C GLN A 239 -3.21 -30.37 2.98
N SER A 240 -2.82 -30.11 4.24
CA SER A 240 -3.38 -30.78 5.41
C SER A 240 -4.81 -30.31 5.69
N GLU A 241 -5.76 -31.24 5.72
CA GLU A 241 -7.15 -30.96 6.10
C GLU A 241 -7.25 -30.40 7.54
N ALA A 242 -6.33 -30.81 8.42
CA ALA A 242 -6.29 -30.30 9.79
C ALA A 242 -5.86 -28.83 9.82
N VAL A 243 -4.83 -28.43 9.04
CA VAL A 243 -4.41 -27.04 8.89
C VAL A 243 -5.54 -26.21 8.27
N ARG A 244 -6.18 -26.70 7.22
CA ARG A 244 -7.33 -26.02 6.61
C ARG A 244 -8.48 -25.84 7.60
N GLY A 245 -8.70 -26.82 8.49
CA GLY A 245 -9.67 -26.69 9.58
C GLY A 245 -9.33 -25.62 10.61
N GLU A 246 -8.04 -25.40 10.91
CA GLU A 246 -7.63 -24.28 11.76
C GLU A 246 -7.75 -22.92 11.04
N ILE A 247 -7.35 -22.84 9.77
CA ILE A 247 -7.53 -21.63 8.95
C ILE A 247 -9.02 -21.25 8.84
N ASP A 248 -9.90 -22.23 8.70
CA ASP A 248 -11.36 -22.01 8.69
C ASP A 248 -11.86 -21.35 9.98
N LYS A 249 -11.36 -21.80 11.14
CA LYS A 249 -11.69 -21.18 12.45
C LYS A 249 -11.14 -19.76 12.55
N VAL A 250 -9.91 -19.55 12.13
CA VAL A 250 -9.25 -18.24 12.19
C VAL A 250 -9.96 -17.23 11.28
N THR A 251 -10.29 -17.61 10.05
CA THR A 251 -11.03 -16.72 9.13
C THR A 251 -12.42 -16.38 9.67
N SER A 252 -13.13 -17.36 10.24
CA SER A 252 -14.43 -17.11 10.92
C SER A 252 -14.27 -16.13 12.08
N PHE A 253 -13.27 -16.35 12.94
CA PHE A 253 -13.02 -15.51 14.10
C PHE A 253 -12.84 -14.02 13.75
N TRP A 254 -12.03 -13.72 12.72
CA TRP A 254 -11.78 -12.34 12.31
C TRP A 254 -12.93 -11.72 11.54
N LEU A 255 -13.57 -12.48 10.65
CA LEU A 255 -14.75 -12.00 9.90
C LEU A 255 -15.93 -11.70 10.82
N ASP A 256 -16.17 -12.55 11.85
CA ASP A 256 -17.22 -12.34 12.87
C ASP A 256 -16.96 -11.09 13.73
N ARG A 257 -15.68 -10.66 13.85
CA ARG A 257 -15.27 -9.40 14.50
C ARG A 257 -15.35 -8.17 13.60
N GLY A 258 -15.76 -8.35 12.34
CA GLY A 258 -16.00 -7.26 11.41
C GLY A 258 -14.84 -6.91 10.49
N VAL A 259 -13.81 -7.75 10.40
CA VAL A 259 -12.76 -7.60 9.38
C VAL A 259 -13.37 -7.65 7.99
N ASP A 260 -12.96 -6.76 7.10
CA ASP A 260 -13.52 -6.64 5.75
C ASP A 260 -12.77 -7.47 4.71
N GLY A 261 -11.66 -8.07 5.10
CA GLY A 261 -10.89 -8.93 4.22
C GLY A 261 -9.48 -9.19 4.72
N PHE A 262 -8.64 -9.71 3.84
CA PHE A 262 -7.30 -10.15 4.20
C PHE A 262 -6.26 -9.76 3.15
N ARG A 263 -5.10 -9.30 3.61
CA ARG A 263 -3.87 -9.34 2.82
C ARG A 263 -3.19 -10.68 3.05
N LEU A 264 -2.96 -11.41 2.00
CA LEU A 264 -2.35 -12.74 2.04
C LEU A 264 -0.84 -12.62 1.85
N ASP A 265 -0.10 -12.94 2.91
CA ASP A 265 1.36 -12.94 2.91
C ASP A 265 1.90 -14.06 2.02
N ALA A 266 2.98 -13.77 1.30
CA ALA A 266 3.86 -14.74 0.64
C ALA A 266 3.15 -15.80 -0.22
N VAL A 267 2.08 -15.43 -0.94
CA VAL A 267 1.22 -16.38 -1.69
C VAL A 267 2.01 -17.31 -2.61
N ILE A 268 3.06 -16.82 -3.26
CA ILE A 268 3.84 -17.64 -4.21
C ILE A 268 4.65 -18.76 -3.55
N TYR A 269 4.75 -18.76 -2.22
CA TYR A 269 5.48 -19.74 -1.43
C TYR A 269 4.59 -20.82 -0.78
N TYR A 270 3.26 -20.76 -0.92
CA TYR A 270 2.32 -21.70 -0.29
C TYR A 270 2.61 -23.18 -0.59
N ASN A 271 3.17 -23.46 -1.76
CA ASN A 271 3.63 -24.81 -2.14
C ASN A 271 4.97 -24.71 -2.86
N ASN A 272 6.04 -24.79 -2.16
CA ASN A 272 7.44 -24.91 -2.59
C ASN A 272 7.67 -24.86 -4.12
N ASN A 273 7.42 -23.70 -4.75
CA ASN A 273 7.52 -23.43 -6.19
C ASN A 273 6.56 -24.24 -7.10
N ASN A 274 5.55 -24.88 -6.57
CA ASN A 274 4.49 -25.51 -7.37
C ASN A 274 3.31 -24.55 -7.57
N GLN A 275 3.38 -23.72 -8.61
CA GLN A 275 2.36 -22.71 -8.92
C GLN A 275 0.96 -23.30 -9.05
N THR A 276 0.81 -24.52 -9.56
CA THR A 276 -0.52 -25.14 -9.74
C THR A 276 -1.15 -25.46 -8.38
N GLU A 277 -0.42 -26.12 -7.49
CA GLU A 277 -0.88 -26.41 -6.14
C GLU A 277 -1.11 -25.14 -5.32
N THR A 278 -0.25 -24.14 -5.45
CA THR A 278 -0.46 -22.82 -4.84
C THR A 278 -1.79 -22.18 -5.29
N ILE A 279 -2.11 -22.25 -6.59
CA ILE A 279 -3.39 -21.72 -7.10
C ILE A 279 -4.57 -22.54 -6.56
N ASP A 280 -4.43 -23.85 -6.38
CA ASP A 280 -5.47 -24.71 -5.81
C ASP A 280 -5.73 -24.38 -4.33
N ASP A 281 -4.65 -24.17 -3.53
CA ASP A 281 -4.78 -23.74 -2.13
C ASP A 281 -5.39 -22.34 -2.01
N LEU A 282 -4.96 -21.43 -2.86
CA LEU A 282 -5.53 -20.09 -2.90
C LEU A 282 -7.01 -20.13 -3.31
N THR A 283 -7.40 -21.01 -4.25
CA THR A 283 -8.78 -21.23 -4.63
C THR A 283 -9.62 -21.74 -3.46
N TRP A 284 -9.08 -22.69 -2.71
CA TRP A 284 -9.73 -23.17 -1.48
C TRP A 284 -9.92 -22.04 -0.47
N LEU A 285 -8.87 -21.25 -0.19
CA LEU A 285 -8.91 -20.15 0.76
C LEU A 285 -9.92 -19.06 0.35
N VAL A 286 -9.90 -18.66 -0.92
CA VAL A 286 -10.85 -17.67 -1.46
C VAL A 286 -12.29 -18.16 -1.28
N ASN A 287 -12.57 -19.41 -1.63
CA ASN A 287 -13.90 -20.00 -1.45
C ASN A 287 -14.30 -20.07 0.03
N ASN A 288 -13.36 -20.43 0.92
CA ASN A 288 -13.60 -20.46 2.36
C ASN A 288 -14.00 -19.07 2.89
N VAL A 289 -13.24 -18.04 2.59
CA VAL A 289 -13.51 -16.67 3.03
C VAL A 289 -14.81 -16.13 2.41
N LYS A 290 -14.98 -16.26 1.08
CA LYS A 290 -16.15 -15.75 0.36
C LYS A 290 -17.45 -16.46 0.73
N SER A 291 -17.40 -17.71 1.19
CA SER A 291 -18.58 -18.43 1.71
C SER A 291 -19.11 -17.84 3.02
N LYS A 292 -18.27 -17.16 3.80
CA LYS A 292 -18.60 -16.51 5.07
C LYS A 292 -19.00 -15.06 4.89
N LYS A 293 -18.23 -14.33 4.08
CA LYS A 293 -18.45 -12.91 3.73
C LYS A 293 -18.17 -12.74 2.24
N ALA A 294 -19.22 -12.71 1.42
CA ALA A 294 -19.13 -12.71 -0.04
C ALA A 294 -18.40 -11.48 -0.61
N ASP A 295 -18.46 -10.36 0.09
CA ASP A 295 -17.83 -9.09 -0.23
C ASP A 295 -16.46 -8.87 0.47
N ALA A 296 -15.95 -9.86 1.21
CA ALA A 296 -14.62 -9.76 1.80
C ALA A 296 -13.57 -9.50 0.70
N TYR A 297 -12.75 -8.48 0.88
CA TYR A 297 -11.68 -8.15 -0.06
C TYR A 297 -10.41 -8.95 0.23
N MET A 298 -9.85 -9.58 -0.78
CA MET A 298 -8.64 -10.38 -0.65
C MET A 298 -7.56 -9.91 -1.63
N VAL A 299 -6.40 -9.53 -1.09
CA VAL A 299 -5.23 -9.14 -1.88
C VAL A 299 -4.03 -10.02 -1.55
N GLY A 300 -3.41 -10.61 -2.57
CA GLY A 300 -2.27 -11.52 -2.40
C GLY A 300 -0.93 -10.84 -2.69
N GLU A 301 0.05 -11.15 -1.85
CA GLU A 301 1.43 -10.81 -2.14
C GLU A 301 2.08 -11.89 -3.01
N GLY A 302 2.47 -11.50 -4.21
CA GLY A 302 3.25 -12.33 -5.10
C GLY A 302 4.41 -11.51 -5.65
N TRP A 303 5.55 -11.51 -4.97
CA TRP A 303 6.72 -10.72 -5.37
C TRP A 303 7.37 -11.30 -6.63
N THR A 304 6.74 -11.02 -7.75
CA THR A 304 7.13 -11.47 -9.07
C THR A 304 6.58 -10.53 -10.14
N THR A 305 6.87 -10.81 -11.42
CA THR A 305 6.39 -9.98 -12.52
C THR A 305 4.90 -10.19 -12.80
N TYR A 306 4.27 -9.20 -13.46
CA TYR A 306 2.84 -9.27 -13.81
C TYR A 306 2.48 -10.50 -14.66
N ARG A 307 3.41 -11.04 -15.46
CA ARG A 307 3.19 -12.27 -16.24
C ARG A 307 3.06 -13.51 -15.39
N GLU A 308 3.66 -13.49 -14.20
CA GLU A 308 3.57 -14.60 -13.25
C GLU A 308 2.41 -14.39 -12.28
N TYR A 309 2.30 -13.24 -11.60
CA TYR A 309 1.23 -13.06 -10.62
C TYR A 309 -0.17 -13.02 -11.26
N ALA A 310 -0.32 -12.61 -12.52
CA ALA A 310 -1.61 -12.64 -13.22
C ALA A 310 -2.25 -14.04 -13.26
N LYS A 311 -1.44 -15.11 -13.23
CA LYS A 311 -1.94 -16.48 -13.25
C LYS A 311 -2.71 -16.85 -11.97
N TYR A 312 -2.40 -16.20 -10.84
CA TYR A 312 -3.05 -16.45 -9.56
C TYR A 312 -4.49 -15.96 -9.51
N TYR A 313 -4.90 -15.03 -10.39
CA TYR A 313 -6.30 -14.64 -10.53
C TYR A 313 -7.24 -15.78 -10.93
N LYS A 314 -6.71 -16.92 -11.43
CA LYS A 314 -7.48 -18.14 -11.65
C LYS A 314 -8.12 -18.69 -10.37
N SER A 315 -7.57 -18.37 -9.21
CA SER A 315 -8.13 -18.76 -7.90
C SER A 315 -9.42 -18.03 -7.54
N GLY A 316 -9.76 -16.96 -8.26
CA GLY A 316 -10.87 -16.07 -7.92
C GLY A 316 -10.52 -15.00 -6.87
N ILE A 317 -9.25 -14.83 -6.52
CA ILE A 317 -8.79 -13.74 -5.64
C ILE A 317 -9.13 -12.38 -6.28
N ASP A 318 -9.51 -11.40 -5.44
CA ASP A 318 -9.88 -10.07 -5.93
C ASP A 318 -8.67 -9.32 -6.51
N SER A 319 -7.52 -9.40 -5.85
CA SER A 319 -6.32 -8.62 -6.19
C SER A 319 -5.01 -9.39 -5.98
N MET A 320 -4.01 -9.05 -6.77
CA MET A 320 -2.60 -9.34 -6.51
C MET A 320 -1.83 -8.02 -6.54
N PHE A 321 -0.87 -7.82 -5.63
CA PHE A 321 -0.02 -6.63 -5.62
C PHE A 321 0.79 -6.49 -6.91
N ASN A 322 0.75 -5.28 -7.48
CA ASN A 322 1.40 -4.97 -8.76
C ASN A 322 2.85 -4.51 -8.55
N PHE A 323 3.76 -5.47 -8.46
CA PHE A 323 5.19 -5.23 -8.19
C PHE A 323 5.94 -4.53 -9.32
N ASP A 324 5.49 -4.64 -10.56
CA ASP A 324 6.22 -4.07 -11.72
C ASP A 324 6.29 -2.53 -11.69
N PHE A 325 5.36 -1.86 -10.98
CA PHE A 325 5.37 -0.41 -10.83
C PHE A 325 6.06 0.06 -9.55
N SER A 326 6.28 -0.84 -8.61
CA SER A 326 6.85 -0.54 -7.29
C SER A 326 8.37 -0.41 -7.33
N GLN A 327 8.93 0.11 -6.26
CA GLN A 327 10.37 0.26 -6.02
C GLN A 327 11.09 1.22 -6.99
N GLN A 328 12.38 1.43 -6.72
CA GLN A 328 13.25 2.29 -7.53
C GLN A 328 13.47 1.75 -8.95
N ASP A 329 13.46 0.44 -9.12
CA ASP A 329 13.69 -0.26 -10.38
C ASP A 329 12.40 -0.73 -11.08
N GLY A 330 11.23 -0.40 -10.55
CA GLY A 330 9.95 -0.55 -11.24
C GLY A 330 9.71 0.53 -12.30
N TYR A 331 8.60 0.47 -13.00
CA TYR A 331 8.29 1.40 -14.09
C TYR A 331 8.26 2.86 -13.61
N ILE A 332 7.67 3.15 -12.43
CA ILE A 332 7.62 4.52 -11.89
C ILE A 332 9.03 5.05 -11.63
N GLY A 333 9.84 4.30 -10.89
CA GLY A 333 11.19 4.71 -10.53
C GLY A 333 12.11 4.88 -11.75
N LYS A 334 12.05 3.95 -12.70
CA LYS A 334 12.84 4.02 -13.95
C LYS A 334 12.50 5.24 -14.80
N VAL A 335 11.21 5.53 -14.98
CA VAL A 335 10.76 6.69 -15.75
C VAL A 335 11.24 7.99 -15.10
N LEU A 336 11.04 8.15 -13.79
CA LEU A 336 11.39 9.38 -13.09
C LEU A 336 12.90 9.57 -12.91
N ASN A 337 13.66 8.49 -12.86
CA ASN A 337 15.14 8.57 -12.82
C ASN A 337 15.77 8.69 -14.20
N GLY A 338 14.98 8.70 -15.29
CA GLY A 338 15.48 8.83 -16.67
C GLY A 338 16.33 7.63 -17.10
N ALA A 339 15.95 6.43 -16.68
CA ALA A 339 16.64 5.22 -17.09
C ALA A 339 16.58 5.04 -18.62
N ALA A 340 17.67 4.54 -19.21
CA ALA A 340 17.75 4.36 -20.66
C ALA A 340 16.56 3.54 -21.21
N ASN A 341 15.93 4.02 -22.28
CA ASN A 341 14.74 3.43 -22.90
C ASN A 341 13.47 3.40 -22.02
N HIS A 342 13.41 4.22 -20.97
CA HIS A 342 12.24 4.34 -20.08
C HIS A 342 11.74 5.79 -20.03
N GLY A 343 11.23 6.29 -21.17
CA GLY A 343 10.49 7.55 -21.21
C GLY A 343 9.06 7.42 -20.67
N ALA A 344 8.33 8.53 -20.59
CA ALA A 344 6.95 8.58 -20.06
C ALA A 344 6.00 7.60 -20.79
N SER A 345 6.18 7.38 -22.09
CA SER A 345 5.42 6.38 -22.87
C SER A 345 5.56 4.95 -22.34
N THR A 346 6.67 4.62 -21.68
CA THR A 346 6.88 3.29 -21.09
C THR A 346 5.87 3.00 -19.99
N TYR A 347 5.55 3.99 -19.16
CA TYR A 347 4.53 3.87 -18.12
C TYR A 347 3.14 3.60 -18.73
N GLY A 348 2.74 4.35 -19.78
CA GLY A 348 1.46 4.17 -20.46
C GLY A 348 1.31 2.80 -21.13
N ASN A 349 2.38 2.30 -21.79
CA ASN A 349 2.39 0.95 -22.34
C ASN A 349 2.25 -0.10 -21.23
N ALA A 350 2.99 0.03 -20.13
CA ALA A 350 2.96 -0.91 -19.02
C ALA A 350 1.56 -1.04 -18.39
N LEU A 351 0.82 0.06 -18.25
CA LEU A 351 -0.56 0.04 -17.74
C LEU A 351 -1.47 -0.85 -18.61
N VAL A 352 -1.33 -0.76 -19.93
CA VAL A 352 -2.13 -1.56 -20.87
C VAL A 352 -1.64 -3.01 -20.94
N ASP A 353 -0.33 -3.23 -20.85
CA ASP A 353 0.25 -4.58 -20.91
C ASP A 353 -0.14 -5.41 -19.69
N VAL A 354 -0.14 -4.83 -18.49
CA VAL A 354 -0.60 -5.50 -17.26
C VAL A 354 -2.08 -5.84 -17.35
N GLU A 355 -2.92 -4.88 -17.73
CA GLU A 355 -4.36 -5.10 -17.90
C GLU A 355 -4.65 -6.24 -18.90
N ASN A 356 -3.97 -6.24 -20.04
CA ASN A 356 -4.11 -7.29 -21.05
C ASN A 356 -3.61 -8.65 -20.58
N GLU A 357 -2.56 -8.69 -19.75
CA GLU A 357 -2.07 -9.96 -19.21
C GLU A 357 -3.07 -10.57 -18.23
N ILE A 358 -3.59 -9.78 -17.27
CA ILE A 358 -4.56 -10.26 -16.28
C ILE A 358 -5.84 -10.75 -16.95
N LYS A 359 -6.32 -10.04 -17.97
CA LYS A 359 -7.52 -10.41 -18.76
C LYS A 359 -7.42 -11.74 -19.49
N LYS A 360 -6.24 -12.35 -19.61
CA LYS A 360 -6.11 -13.72 -20.12
C LYS A 360 -6.62 -14.78 -19.13
N TYR A 361 -6.72 -14.43 -17.85
CA TYR A 361 -7.02 -15.37 -16.77
C TYR A 361 -8.36 -15.10 -16.09
N THR A 362 -8.82 -13.85 -16.13
CA THR A 362 -10.10 -13.45 -15.51
C THR A 362 -10.65 -12.18 -16.16
N ASP A 363 -11.98 -12.07 -16.22
CA ASP A 363 -12.70 -10.85 -16.60
C ASP A 363 -13.09 -9.98 -15.39
N SER A 364 -12.92 -10.51 -14.17
CA SER A 364 -13.27 -9.83 -12.92
C SER A 364 -12.05 -9.80 -12.00
N TYR A 365 -11.46 -8.63 -11.83
CA TYR A 365 -10.33 -8.39 -10.94
C TYR A 365 -10.27 -6.93 -10.52
N ILE A 366 -9.57 -6.67 -9.45
CA ILE A 366 -9.18 -5.34 -9.01
C ILE A 366 -7.66 -5.31 -8.97
N ASP A 367 -6.99 -4.43 -9.72
CA ASP A 367 -5.54 -4.28 -9.61
C ASP A 367 -5.17 -3.71 -8.24
N ALA A 368 -3.98 -3.99 -7.73
CA ALA A 368 -3.51 -3.49 -6.44
C ALA A 368 -2.16 -2.76 -6.59
N PRO A 369 -2.15 -1.57 -7.19
CA PRO A 369 -0.93 -0.80 -7.32
C PRO A 369 -0.45 -0.26 -5.97
N PHE A 370 0.86 -0.32 -5.76
CA PHE A 370 1.57 0.29 -4.65
C PHE A 370 2.94 0.76 -5.13
N TYR A 371 3.52 1.76 -4.49
CA TYR A 371 4.85 2.22 -4.87
C TYR A 371 5.94 1.69 -3.93
N THR A 372 5.69 1.74 -2.65
CA THR A 372 6.50 1.11 -1.62
C THR A 372 5.61 0.46 -0.57
N ASN A 373 6.19 -0.43 0.22
CA ASN A 373 5.59 -1.07 1.38
C ASN A 373 6.64 -1.23 2.50
N HIS A 374 6.28 -1.95 3.53
CA HIS A 374 7.13 -2.21 4.70
C HIS A 374 8.41 -3.03 4.41
N ASP A 375 8.50 -3.73 3.26
CA ASP A 375 9.65 -4.54 2.86
C ASP A 375 10.60 -3.81 1.91
N MET A 376 10.24 -2.61 1.47
CA MET A 376 10.98 -1.83 0.51
C MET A 376 11.56 -0.56 1.12
N GLY A 377 12.65 -0.06 0.51
CA GLY A 377 13.12 1.28 0.83
C GLY A 377 12.04 2.32 0.54
N ARG A 378 11.92 3.34 1.39
CA ARG A 378 10.93 4.41 1.23
C ARG A 378 11.24 5.28 0.01
N SER A 379 10.20 5.66 -0.73
CA SER A 379 10.31 6.26 -2.07
C SER A 379 11.08 7.59 -2.12
N ALA A 380 10.99 8.41 -1.08
CA ALA A 380 11.74 9.66 -1.01
C ALA A 380 13.27 9.46 -1.01
N GLY A 381 13.75 8.27 -0.68
CA GLY A 381 15.14 7.87 -0.79
C GLY A 381 15.61 7.56 -2.22
N TYR A 382 14.69 7.37 -3.16
CA TYR A 382 15.04 7.03 -4.55
C TYR A 382 15.44 8.21 -5.39
N TYR A 383 15.17 9.44 -4.93
CA TYR A 383 15.37 10.66 -5.69
C TYR A 383 16.35 11.59 -4.99
N ASN A 384 17.28 12.14 -5.77
CA ASN A 384 18.30 13.06 -5.29
C ASN A 384 18.42 14.28 -6.22
N GLY A 385 19.02 15.35 -5.71
CA GLY A 385 19.26 16.58 -6.47
C GLY A 385 18.12 17.59 -6.42
N ASP A 386 18.17 18.57 -7.30
CA ASP A 386 17.32 19.78 -7.22
C ASP A 386 15.82 19.51 -7.43
N ASN A 387 15.44 18.40 -8.05
CA ASN A 387 14.04 18.04 -8.34
C ASN A 387 13.59 16.79 -7.56
N ALA A 388 14.21 16.48 -6.43
CA ALA A 388 13.89 15.27 -5.66
C ALA A 388 12.48 15.32 -5.09
N GLU A 389 12.03 16.49 -4.64
CA GLU A 389 10.67 16.67 -4.10
C GLU A 389 9.61 16.52 -5.18
N GLU A 390 9.80 17.15 -6.34
CA GLU A 390 8.88 17.05 -7.48
C GLU A 390 8.77 15.60 -7.99
N LYS A 391 9.88 14.87 -8.02
CA LYS A 391 9.89 13.45 -8.38
C LYS A 391 9.17 12.59 -7.34
N THR A 392 9.38 12.87 -6.05
CA THR A 392 8.66 12.18 -4.96
C THR A 392 7.15 12.39 -5.10
N LYS A 393 6.70 13.63 -5.31
CA LYS A 393 5.28 13.94 -5.57
C LYS A 393 4.75 13.24 -6.82
N MET A 394 5.49 13.31 -7.92
CA MET A 394 5.08 12.68 -9.18
C MET A 394 4.98 11.16 -9.05
N ALA A 395 5.90 10.52 -8.33
CA ALA A 395 5.87 9.08 -8.09
C ALA A 395 4.59 8.66 -7.34
N GLN A 396 4.25 9.39 -6.28
CA GLN A 396 3.01 9.14 -5.54
C GLN A 396 1.77 9.36 -6.43
N ALA A 397 1.76 10.41 -7.26
CA ALA A 397 0.66 10.64 -8.20
C ALA A 397 0.56 9.51 -9.25
N MET A 398 1.68 9.05 -9.80
CA MET A 398 1.70 7.94 -10.75
C MET A 398 1.12 6.67 -10.14
N ASN A 399 1.45 6.34 -8.89
CA ASN A 399 0.88 5.21 -8.17
C ASN A 399 -0.61 5.42 -7.85
N LEU A 400 -0.95 6.51 -7.18
CA LEU A 400 -2.30 6.77 -6.70
C LEU A 400 -3.34 6.96 -7.83
N LEU A 401 -2.91 7.31 -9.03
CA LEU A 401 -3.79 7.44 -10.19
C LEU A 401 -3.81 6.20 -11.10
N MET A 402 -3.23 5.07 -10.66
CA MET A 402 -3.40 3.78 -11.33
C MET A 402 -4.80 3.19 -11.11
N PRO A 403 -5.26 2.26 -11.97
CA PRO A 403 -6.52 1.53 -11.76
C PRO A 403 -6.43 0.59 -10.55
N GLY A 404 -7.57 0.11 -10.07
CA GLY A 404 -7.65 -0.84 -8.97
C GLY A 404 -7.66 -0.16 -7.59
N ASN A 405 -7.19 -0.84 -6.56
CA ASN A 405 -7.02 -0.34 -5.20
C ASN A 405 -5.59 0.15 -5.00
N ALA A 406 -5.40 1.46 -4.92
CA ALA A 406 -4.07 2.02 -4.71
C ALA A 406 -3.71 1.98 -3.22
N PHE A 407 -2.53 1.42 -2.92
CA PHE A 407 -2.00 1.31 -1.56
C PHE A 407 -0.96 2.40 -1.31
N LEU A 408 -1.07 3.03 -0.14
CA LEU A 408 -0.15 4.04 0.37
C LEU A 408 0.41 3.59 1.71
N TYR A 409 1.71 3.37 1.79
CA TYR A 409 2.39 3.00 3.03
C TYR A 409 2.56 4.23 3.93
N TYR A 410 2.26 4.12 5.23
CA TYR A 410 2.34 5.25 6.16
C TYR A 410 3.69 5.97 6.10
N GLY A 411 3.64 7.29 6.12
CA GLY A 411 4.82 8.16 6.01
C GLY A 411 5.27 8.46 4.58
N GLU A 412 4.81 7.74 3.57
CA GLU A 412 5.06 8.08 2.17
C GLU A 412 4.40 9.41 1.78
N GLU A 413 3.25 9.73 2.39
CA GLU A 413 2.53 10.99 2.19
C GLU A 413 3.26 12.22 2.71
N ILE A 414 4.27 12.03 3.55
CA ILE A 414 5.14 13.12 4.03
C ILE A 414 6.59 12.98 3.54
N GLY A 415 6.85 12.03 2.65
CA GLY A 415 8.18 11.80 2.09
C GLY A 415 9.20 11.32 3.12
N MET A 416 8.81 10.43 4.04
CA MET A 416 9.75 9.78 4.95
C MET A 416 10.81 9.00 4.17
N ARG A 417 12.02 8.95 4.70
CA ARG A 417 13.15 8.18 4.16
C ARG A 417 13.51 7.04 5.09
N GLY A 418 14.01 5.94 4.52
CA GLY A 418 14.47 4.77 5.25
C GLY A 418 14.69 3.61 4.29
N THR A 419 15.95 3.19 4.09
CA THR A 419 16.31 2.21 3.06
C THR A 419 17.38 1.21 3.50
N ALA A 420 17.99 1.40 4.68
CA ALA A 420 19.18 0.64 5.05
C ALA A 420 18.86 -0.82 5.39
N ASN A 421 18.35 -1.07 6.57
CA ASN A 421 17.95 -2.40 7.02
C ASN A 421 16.43 -2.51 7.13
N ASP A 422 15.94 -3.63 7.56
CA ASP A 422 14.51 -3.91 7.64
C ASP A 422 13.79 -2.97 8.61
N GLU A 423 14.39 -2.74 9.77
CA GLU A 423 13.87 -1.83 10.79
C GLU A 423 13.82 -0.37 10.31
N THR A 424 14.77 0.03 9.48
CA THR A 424 14.85 1.40 8.94
C THR A 424 13.72 1.70 7.93
N LYS A 425 13.18 0.70 7.27
CA LYS A 425 12.00 0.84 6.41
C LYS A 425 10.72 1.14 7.22
N ARG A 426 10.72 0.78 8.53
CA ARG A 426 9.58 0.81 9.44
C ARG A 426 9.72 1.84 10.57
N LEU A 427 10.46 2.93 10.31
CA LEU A 427 10.66 4.05 11.26
C LEU A 427 9.33 4.62 11.76
N ALA A 428 9.38 5.16 13.00
CA ALA A 428 8.24 5.83 13.60
C ALA A 428 7.70 6.97 12.74
N MET A 429 6.36 7.08 12.64
CA MET A 429 5.68 8.16 11.92
C MET A 429 6.08 9.53 12.48
N ARG A 430 6.42 10.45 11.60
CA ARG A 430 6.90 11.78 11.96
C ARG A 430 5.75 12.78 12.09
N TRP A 431 4.95 12.61 13.17
CA TRP A 431 3.79 13.46 13.44
C TRP A 431 4.15 14.90 13.74
N SER A 432 5.20 15.12 14.53
CA SER A 432 5.67 16.42 14.98
C SER A 432 7.19 16.49 15.10
N GLY A 433 7.73 17.71 15.00
CA GLY A 433 9.13 17.97 15.30
C GLY A 433 9.46 17.91 16.80
N ASP A 434 8.47 17.94 17.68
CA ASP A 434 8.64 17.71 19.11
C ASP A 434 8.56 16.20 19.42
N SER A 435 9.70 15.60 19.74
CA SER A 435 9.80 14.19 20.11
C SER A 435 9.04 13.81 21.39
N LYS A 436 8.54 14.79 22.15
CA LYS A 436 7.73 14.62 23.35
C LYS A 436 6.24 14.87 23.10
N ALA A 437 5.87 15.18 21.87
CA ALA A 437 4.46 15.32 21.52
C ALA A 437 3.72 13.98 21.78
N LYS A 438 2.43 14.09 22.12
CA LYS A 438 1.60 12.89 22.34
C LYS A 438 1.65 11.99 21.12
N GLY A 439 1.81 10.70 21.35
CA GLY A 439 1.71 9.65 20.35
C GLY A 439 2.97 9.41 19.51
N MET A 440 4.09 10.04 19.87
CA MET A 440 5.37 9.79 19.22
C MET A 440 5.94 8.44 19.60
N CYS A 441 6.01 7.52 18.63
CA CYS A 441 6.66 6.22 18.83
C CYS A 441 8.19 6.35 18.79
N VAL A 442 8.89 5.39 19.38
CA VAL A 442 10.36 5.27 19.27
C VAL A 442 10.77 4.61 17.94
N GLY A 443 9.94 3.70 17.43
CA GLY A 443 10.23 2.88 16.26
C GLY A 443 11.04 1.62 16.60
N PRO A 444 11.34 0.78 15.59
CA PRO A 444 12.03 -0.49 15.80
C PRO A 444 13.44 -0.32 16.35
N GLN A 445 13.82 -1.22 17.27
CA GLN A 445 15.21 -1.33 17.73
C GLN A 445 16.11 -1.70 16.56
N ASN A 446 17.34 -1.20 16.53
CA ASN A 446 18.33 -1.41 15.45
C ASN A 446 18.01 -0.72 14.12
N ALA A 447 16.99 0.11 14.03
CA ALA A 447 16.84 0.98 12.88
C ALA A 447 18.06 1.90 12.75
N GLU A 448 18.60 2.01 11.55
CA GLU A 448 19.75 2.88 11.29
C GLU A 448 19.31 4.36 11.25
N GLU A 449 20.18 5.23 11.77
CA GLU A 449 19.92 6.67 11.72
C GLU A 449 19.80 7.12 10.25
N THR A 450 18.68 7.76 9.93
CA THR A 450 18.36 8.19 8.57
C THR A 450 18.03 9.67 8.55
N GLU A 451 18.82 10.43 7.79
CA GLU A 451 18.54 11.85 7.58
C GLU A 451 17.23 12.02 6.82
N GLN A 452 16.31 12.77 7.40
CA GLN A 452 15.02 13.11 6.82
C GLN A 452 15.10 14.46 6.09
N THR A 453 14.77 14.45 4.81
CA THR A 453 14.88 15.64 3.94
C THR A 453 13.72 16.59 4.12
N TYR A 454 12.53 16.06 4.40
CA TYR A 454 11.28 16.82 4.44
C TYR A 454 10.80 17.02 5.88
N ASP A 455 9.97 18.04 6.08
CA ASP A 455 9.42 18.40 7.37
C ASP A 455 8.49 17.30 7.94
N THR A 456 8.17 17.42 9.21
CA THR A 456 7.17 16.58 9.91
C THR A 456 5.76 16.91 9.45
N LEU A 457 4.80 16.01 9.71
CA LEU A 457 3.42 16.17 9.27
C LEU A 457 2.80 17.49 9.70
N ASP A 458 2.96 17.88 10.97
CA ASP A 458 2.40 19.14 11.51
C ASP A 458 2.84 20.36 10.67
N LYS A 459 4.07 20.38 10.20
CA LYS A 459 4.60 21.46 9.34
C LYS A 459 4.10 21.34 7.90
N GLN A 460 4.06 20.13 7.37
CA GLN A 460 3.59 19.91 6.01
C GLN A 460 2.11 20.21 5.84
N MET A 461 1.29 20.04 6.88
CA MET A 461 -0.13 20.42 6.84
C MET A 461 -0.33 21.94 6.69
N GLU A 462 0.61 22.74 7.20
CA GLU A 462 0.58 24.22 7.09
C GLU A 462 1.08 24.73 5.71
N ASP A 463 1.89 23.94 4.99
CA ASP A 463 2.44 24.31 3.68
C ASP A 463 1.58 23.74 2.53
N PRO A 464 0.82 24.57 1.78
CA PRO A 464 -0.02 24.12 0.68
C PRO A 464 0.74 23.44 -0.47
N TYR A 465 2.07 23.61 -0.52
CA TYR A 465 2.93 23.02 -1.53
C TYR A 465 3.71 21.79 -1.04
N SER A 466 3.49 21.34 0.17
CA SER A 466 4.14 20.16 0.75
C SER A 466 3.83 18.86 0.00
N ILE A 467 4.60 17.80 0.27
CA ILE A 467 4.32 16.45 -0.23
C ILE A 467 2.97 15.98 0.30
N TYR A 468 2.69 16.19 1.60
CA TYR A 468 1.42 15.83 2.23
C TYR A 468 0.21 16.41 1.50
N ASN A 469 0.20 17.72 1.29
CA ASN A 469 -0.94 18.37 0.65
C ASN A 469 -1.07 17.97 -0.83
N PHE A 470 0.04 17.68 -1.51
CA PHE A 470 0.02 17.14 -2.87
C PHE A 470 -0.57 15.72 -2.93
N VAL A 471 -0.14 14.82 -2.04
CA VAL A 471 -0.66 13.44 -1.94
C VAL A 471 -2.15 13.45 -1.59
N LYS A 472 -2.54 14.21 -0.57
CA LYS A 472 -3.94 14.41 -0.20
C LYS A 472 -4.78 14.87 -1.38
N GLN A 473 -4.31 15.87 -2.13
CA GLN A 473 -4.99 16.38 -3.32
C GLN A 473 -5.13 15.29 -4.40
N THR A 474 -4.09 14.47 -4.58
CA THR A 474 -4.10 13.36 -5.55
C THR A 474 -5.13 12.29 -5.18
N ILE A 475 -5.23 11.95 -3.89
CA ILE A 475 -6.25 11.00 -3.40
C ILE A 475 -7.66 11.57 -3.58
N LEU A 476 -7.85 12.86 -3.33
CA LEU A 476 -9.14 13.52 -3.57
C LEU A 476 -9.54 13.48 -5.04
N ILE A 477 -8.60 13.68 -5.97
CA ILE A 477 -8.84 13.52 -7.42
C ILE A 477 -9.27 12.07 -7.71
N ARG A 478 -8.52 11.09 -7.22
CA ARG A 478 -8.86 9.67 -7.40
C ARG A 478 -10.28 9.36 -6.94
N ASN A 479 -10.66 9.84 -5.76
CA ASN A 479 -11.97 9.56 -5.18
C ASN A 479 -13.11 10.34 -5.86
N ALA A 480 -12.82 11.54 -6.38
CA ALA A 480 -13.80 12.35 -7.13
C ALA A 480 -14.10 11.78 -8.53
N PHE A 481 -13.17 11.03 -9.11
CA PHE A 481 -13.29 10.43 -10.45
C PHE A 481 -13.19 8.91 -10.37
N PRO A 482 -14.31 8.20 -10.11
CA PRO A 482 -14.32 6.73 -9.97
C PRO A 482 -13.72 5.98 -11.16
N GLU A 483 -13.70 6.61 -12.34
CA GLU A 483 -13.10 6.07 -13.56
C GLU A 483 -11.59 5.79 -13.39
N ILE A 484 -10.91 6.53 -12.52
CA ILE A 484 -9.47 6.32 -12.26
C ILE A 484 -9.24 4.91 -11.72
N ALA A 485 -10.07 4.47 -10.78
CA ALA A 485 -9.94 3.16 -10.18
C ALA A 485 -10.56 2.04 -11.05
N ARG A 486 -11.67 2.32 -11.75
CA ARG A 486 -12.55 1.29 -12.36
C ARG A 486 -12.48 1.24 -13.88
N GLY A 487 -11.91 2.27 -14.52
CA GLY A 487 -11.91 2.39 -15.97
C GLY A 487 -10.84 1.55 -16.66
N THR A 488 -11.16 1.04 -17.83
CA THR A 488 -10.22 0.41 -18.75
C THR A 488 -9.23 1.44 -19.27
N ASN A 489 -7.95 1.07 -19.32
CA ASN A 489 -6.89 1.93 -19.83
C ASN A 489 -6.83 1.94 -21.36
N THR A 490 -6.69 3.13 -21.93
CA THR A 490 -6.26 3.29 -23.30
C THR A 490 -5.06 4.22 -23.35
N PHE A 491 -3.95 3.74 -23.85
CA PHE A 491 -2.74 4.54 -24.01
C PHE A 491 -2.79 5.31 -25.33
N GLU A 492 -2.76 6.64 -25.26
CA GLU A 492 -2.84 7.54 -26.42
C GLU A 492 -1.44 7.72 -27.03
N LYS A 493 -0.98 6.69 -27.74
CA LYS A 493 0.40 6.59 -28.23
C LYS A 493 0.81 7.76 -29.12
N ASP A 494 -0.08 8.22 -30.02
CA ASP A 494 0.21 9.29 -30.97
C ASP A 494 0.29 10.68 -30.30
N LEU A 495 -0.23 10.81 -29.09
CA LEU A 495 -0.20 12.02 -28.26
C LEU A 495 0.90 11.98 -27.20
N SER A 496 1.58 10.84 -27.05
CA SER A 496 2.60 10.60 -26.02
C SER A 496 4.02 10.64 -26.59
N ASN A 497 5.00 10.90 -25.73
CA ASN A 497 6.43 10.87 -26.09
C ASN A 497 7.27 10.53 -24.84
N ASP A 498 8.59 10.71 -24.89
CA ASP A 498 9.49 10.40 -23.79
C ASP A 498 9.24 11.24 -22.51
N ASN A 499 8.65 12.44 -22.66
CA ASN A 499 8.40 13.36 -21.56
C ASN A 499 6.93 13.46 -21.15
N VAL A 500 6.00 13.00 -22.01
CA VAL A 500 4.56 13.12 -21.80
C VAL A 500 3.90 11.77 -22.03
N CYS A 501 3.15 11.30 -21.05
CA CYS A 501 2.28 10.13 -21.16
C CYS A 501 0.83 10.58 -21.11
N ILE A 502 0.06 10.27 -22.15
CA ILE A 502 -1.38 10.51 -22.20
C ILE A 502 -2.10 9.17 -22.28
N PHE A 503 -3.03 8.98 -21.38
CA PHE A 503 -3.92 7.82 -21.35
C PHE A 503 -5.33 8.23 -20.94
N THR A 504 -6.31 7.48 -21.37
CA THR A 504 -7.72 7.67 -21.00
C THR A 504 -8.23 6.50 -20.15
N ARG A 505 -9.27 6.78 -19.38
CA ARG A 505 -10.01 5.81 -18.57
C ARG A 505 -11.45 5.79 -19.05
N ALA A 506 -11.94 4.62 -19.44
CA ALA A 506 -13.33 4.46 -19.86
C ALA A 506 -14.04 3.44 -18.96
N VAL A 507 -15.23 3.80 -18.48
CA VAL A 507 -16.13 2.90 -17.77
C VAL A 507 -17.36 2.60 -18.60
N SER A 508 -17.86 1.35 -18.52
CA SER A 508 -19.17 1.03 -19.07
C SER A 508 -20.26 1.51 -18.12
N TYR A 509 -21.07 2.43 -18.56
CA TYR A 509 -22.17 3.03 -17.76
C TYR A 509 -23.24 2.04 -17.26
N THR A 510 -23.21 0.79 -17.69
CA THR A 510 -24.19 -0.22 -17.29
C THR A 510 -24.05 -0.67 -15.84
N HIS A 511 -22.93 -0.36 -15.18
CA HIS A 511 -22.63 -0.79 -13.80
C HIS A 511 -22.47 0.34 -12.79
N LEU A 512 -22.26 1.57 -13.26
CA LEU A 512 -22.29 2.76 -12.42
C LEU A 512 -23.73 3.28 -12.34
N ARG A 513 -24.45 3.00 -11.28
CA ARG A 513 -25.53 3.87 -10.87
C ARG A 513 -24.88 5.17 -10.37
N ALA A 514 -24.39 5.97 -11.32
CA ALA A 514 -24.01 7.33 -11.06
C ALA A 514 -25.29 8.08 -10.66
N HIS A 515 -25.36 8.56 -9.45
CA HIS A 515 -26.23 9.66 -9.16
C HIS A 515 -25.90 10.80 -10.16
N GLU A 516 -26.91 11.45 -10.68
CA GLU A 516 -27.01 12.35 -11.83
C GLU A 516 -25.92 13.44 -12.03
N THR A 517 -24.83 13.44 -11.25
CA THR A 517 -23.81 14.49 -11.25
C THR A 517 -22.78 14.34 -12.39
N LEU A 518 -22.63 13.16 -12.98
CA LEU A 518 -21.66 12.91 -14.06
C LEU A 518 -22.14 13.31 -15.46
N MET A 519 -23.44 13.50 -15.68
CA MET A 519 -23.95 13.96 -16.99
C MET A 519 -23.60 15.40 -17.32
N ASN A 520 -22.93 16.13 -16.45
CA ASN A 520 -22.60 17.54 -16.63
C ASN A 520 -21.10 17.81 -16.86
N LEU A 521 -20.28 16.79 -17.09
CA LEU A 521 -18.84 16.91 -17.32
C LEU A 521 -18.42 16.71 -18.79
N VAL A 522 -19.36 16.71 -19.74
CA VAL A 522 -19.07 16.76 -21.18
C VAL A 522 -19.19 18.19 -21.70
#